data_f0da6b9401c5026640dc8b1781f9661f
#
_entry.id   f0da6b9401c5026640dc8b1781f9661f
#
_cell.length_a   1.000
_cell.length_b   1.000
_cell.length_c   1.000
_cell.angle_alpha   90.00
_cell.angle_beta   90.00
_cell.angle_gamma   90.00
#
_symmetry.space_group_name_H-M   'P 1'
#
loop_
_entity.id
_entity.type
_entity.pdbx_description
1 polymer ?
#
loop_
_entity_poly.entity_id
_entity_poly.type
_entity_poly.pdbx_seq_one_letter_code
_entity_poly.pdbx_strand_id
1 'polypeptide(L)'
;MKDIKIIFSEYSHENLNKDYFIFINIFSQSLTLFQDFKEIAKYKVSTSRFGEGSEMGSNKTPLGAHFIKEYIGQDSEPLTIFEARIPTNKKTNIISDCIYSKEDIISSRILWLEGLEEGKNKGLKVDTFQRYIYIHGTNEEGMLGNKASHGCIRMGNSDIIDLCNKKIINTLVYISN
;
A
#
# COMPACT_ATOMS: atom_id res chain seq x y z
N MET A 1 -8.47 16.26 10.42
CA MET A 1 -7.59 15.65 9.38
C MET A 1 -6.55 16.70 9.01
N LYS A 2 -5.24 16.36 9.04
CA LYS A 2 -4.16 17.28 8.64
C LYS A 2 -4.37 17.62 7.15
N ASP A 3 -4.21 18.89 6.77
CA ASP A 3 -4.35 19.31 5.37
C ASP A 3 -3.31 18.59 4.50
N ILE A 4 -3.73 18.02 3.37
CA ILE A 4 -2.86 17.29 2.44
C ILE A 4 -1.73 18.16 1.89
N LYS A 5 -1.96 19.48 1.73
CA LYS A 5 -0.93 20.43 1.30
C LYS A 5 0.16 20.61 2.36
N ILE A 6 -0.22 20.64 3.63
CA ILE A 6 0.72 20.72 4.74
C ILE A 6 1.54 19.45 4.82
N ILE A 7 0.91 18.26 4.73
CA ILE A 7 1.61 16.98 4.70
C ILE A 7 2.61 16.95 3.53
N PHE A 8 2.16 17.31 2.34
CA PHE A 8 3.01 17.30 1.16
C PHE A 8 4.21 18.23 1.31
N SER A 9 4.01 19.47 1.81
CA SER A 9 5.11 20.43 2.02
C SER A 9 6.11 19.99 3.10
N GLU A 10 5.64 19.25 4.11
CA GLU A 10 6.47 18.77 5.23
C GLU A 10 7.40 17.63 4.81
N TYR A 11 6.91 16.72 3.95
CA TYR A 11 7.61 15.47 3.62
C TYR A 11 8.15 15.39 2.19
N SER A 12 7.71 16.28 1.28
CA SER A 12 8.22 16.27 -0.08
C SER A 12 9.66 16.79 -0.13
N HIS A 13 10.53 16.10 -0.86
CA HIS A 13 11.90 16.49 -1.13
C HIS A 13 12.24 16.25 -2.60
N GLU A 14 13.46 16.66 -3.04
CA GLU A 14 13.84 16.75 -4.46
C GLU A 14 13.66 15.44 -5.24
N ASN A 15 13.86 14.30 -4.59
CA ASN A 15 13.82 12.97 -5.22
C ASN A 15 12.42 12.37 -5.30
N LEU A 16 11.39 13.01 -4.71
CA LEU A 16 10.03 12.51 -4.78
C LEU A 16 9.30 13.01 -6.03
N ASN A 17 8.41 12.16 -6.53
CA ASN A 17 7.44 12.52 -7.57
C ASN A 17 6.51 13.62 -7.01
N LYS A 18 6.49 14.77 -7.67
CA LYS A 18 5.70 15.94 -7.25
C LYS A 18 4.31 16.00 -7.89
N ASP A 19 4.08 15.17 -8.90
CA ASP A 19 2.80 15.18 -9.64
C ASP A 19 1.68 14.52 -8.83
N TYR A 20 2.03 13.52 -8.00
CA TYR A 20 1.07 12.71 -7.29
C TYR A 20 1.30 12.71 -5.78
N PHE A 21 0.22 12.49 -5.05
CA PHE A 21 0.21 12.23 -3.61
C PHE A 21 -0.83 11.14 -3.30
N ILE A 22 -0.45 10.17 -2.48
CA ILE A 22 -1.34 9.09 -2.04
C ILE A 22 -1.65 9.30 -0.56
N PHE A 23 -2.94 9.31 -0.22
CA PHE A 23 -3.42 9.34 1.16
C PHE A 23 -4.17 8.05 1.46
N ILE A 24 -3.73 7.33 2.50
CA ILE A 24 -4.37 6.10 2.98
C ILE A 24 -4.99 6.38 4.33
N ASN A 25 -6.30 6.18 4.42
CA ASN A 25 -7.04 6.34 5.67
C ASN A 25 -7.45 4.95 6.19
N ILE A 26 -6.88 4.57 7.35
CA ILE A 26 -7.13 3.26 7.99
C ILE A 26 -8.54 3.18 8.56
N PHE A 27 -9.10 4.27 9.05
CA PHE A 27 -10.47 4.28 9.59
C PHE A 27 -11.51 3.97 8.51
N SER A 28 -11.40 4.63 7.35
CA SER A 28 -12.33 4.43 6.22
C SER A 28 -11.91 3.32 5.26
N GLN A 29 -10.77 2.67 5.48
CA GLN A 29 -10.19 1.63 4.62
C GLN A 29 -10.17 2.09 3.15
N SER A 30 -9.59 3.26 2.90
CA SER A 30 -9.53 3.86 1.58
C SER A 30 -8.14 4.38 1.24
N LEU A 31 -7.78 4.29 -0.02
CA LEU A 31 -6.62 4.94 -0.65
C LEU A 31 -7.13 5.97 -1.63
N THR A 32 -6.71 7.23 -1.46
CA THR A 32 -7.04 8.33 -2.35
C THR A 32 -5.78 8.81 -3.07
N LEU A 33 -5.84 8.90 -4.39
CA LEU A 33 -4.80 9.46 -5.23
C LEU A 33 -5.13 10.91 -5.57
N PHE A 34 -4.20 11.79 -5.33
CA PHE A 34 -4.27 13.21 -5.68
C PHE A 34 -3.27 13.55 -6.77
N GLN A 35 -3.67 14.42 -7.66
CA GLN A 35 -2.81 15.12 -8.62
C GLN A 35 -3.07 16.62 -8.48
N ASP A 36 -2.02 17.43 -8.31
CA ASP A 36 -2.16 18.87 -8.02
C ASP A 36 -3.13 19.17 -6.85
N PHE A 37 -3.10 18.33 -5.82
CA PHE A 37 -3.99 18.36 -4.64
C PHE A 37 -5.48 18.20 -4.95
N LYS A 38 -5.85 17.76 -6.13
CA LYS A 38 -7.21 17.35 -6.49
C LYS A 38 -7.32 15.83 -6.44
N GLU A 39 -8.36 15.32 -5.83
CA GLU A 39 -8.68 13.90 -5.86
C GLU A 39 -8.98 13.48 -7.29
N ILE A 40 -8.23 12.48 -7.79
CA ILE A 40 -8.42 11.93 -9.14
C ILE A 40 -8.85 10.47 -9.14
N ALA A 41 -8.61 9.75 -8.04
CA ALA A 41 -9.08 8.38 -7.86
C ALA A 41 -9.19 8.03 -6.38
N LYS A 42 -10.13 7.13 -6.07
CA LYS A 42 -10.30 6.59 -4.73
C LYS A 42 -10.62 5.10 -4.80
N TYR A 43 -9.89 4.31 -4.00
CA TYR A 43 -9.98 2.86 -3.99
C TYR A 43 -10.29 2.35 -2.59
N LYS A 44 -11.01 1.22 -2.50
CA LYS A 44 -11.12 0.47 -1.26
C LYS A 44 -9.82 -0.28 -1.00
N VAL A 45 -9.40 -0.31 0.25
CA VAL A 45 -8.23 -1.08 0.68
C VAL A 45 -8.56 -1.97 1.86
N SER A 46 -7.62 -2.83 2.24
CA SER A 46 -7.67 -3.59 3.48
C SER A 46 -6.32 -3.47 4.16
N THR A 47 -6.31 -2.88 5.36
CA THR A 47 -5.11 -2.75 6.20
C THR A 47 -5.08 -3.83 7.27
N SER A 48 -4.10 -3.77 8.18
CA SER A 48 -3.90 -4.82 9.16
C SER A 48 -5.08 -5.02 10.11
N ARG A 49 -5.48 -6.28 10.32
CA ARG A 49 -6.42 -6.69 11.38
C ARG A 49 -5.88 -6.50 12.79
N PHE A 50 -4.55 -6.35 12.93
CA PHE A 50 -3.88 -6.09 14.22
C PHE A 50 -3.77 -4.60 14.55
N GLY A 51 -4.36 -3.74 13.70
CA GLY A 51 -4.34 -2.29 13.85
C GLY A 51 -3.08 -1.63 13.30
N GLU A 52 -2.77 -0.45 13.81
CA GLU A 52 -1.66 0.40 13.40
C GLU A 52 -0.46 0.29 14.33
N GLY A 53 0.75 0.37 13.75
CA GLY A 53 2.03 0.33 14.47
C GLY A 53 3.19 -0.04 13.58
N SER A 54 4.38 0.35 14.00
CA SER A 54 5.60 0.24 13.18
C SER A 54 6.61 -0.81 13.66
N GLU A 55 6.40 -1.45 14.81
CA GLU A 55 7.36 -2.40 15.37
C GLU A 55 7.53 -3.63 14.46
N MET A 56 8.77 -4.08 14.32
CA MET A 56 9.12 -5.32 13.61
C MET A 56 8.38 -6.51 14.23
N GLY A 57 7.78 -7.35 13.37
CA GLY A 57 7.02 -8.54 13.81
C GLY A 57 5.63 -8.26 14.37
N SER A 58 5.19 -7.00 14.49
CA SER A 58 3.87 -6.65 15.03
C SER A 58 2.70 -7.01 14.12
N ASN A 59 2.94 -7.26 12.84
CA ASN A 59 1.91 -7.44 11.81
C ASN A 59 0.95 -6.24 11.67
N LYS A 60 1.32 -5.06 12.18
CA LYS A 60 0.52 -3.83 12.14
C LYS A 60 0.89 -2.97 10.93
N THR A 61 -0.06 -2.16 10.44
CA THR A 61 0.19 -1.18 9.37
C THR A 61 0.86 0.07 9.96
N PRO A 62 2.03 0.50 9.45
CA PRO A 62 2.72 1.68 9.94
C PRO A 62 1.98 2.96 9.55
N LEU A 63 2.00 3.97 10.45
CA LEU A 63 1.46 5.30 10.21
C LEU A 63 2.53 6.28 9.72
N GLY A 64 2.08 7.39 9.13
CA GLY A 64 2.90 8.55 8.78
C GLY A 64 3.34 8.57 7.33
N ALA A 65 4.45 9.27 7.08
CA ALA A 65 4.95 9.53 5.75
C ALA A 65 5.85 8.41 5.24
N HIS A 66 5.58 7.98 4.01
CA HIS A 66 6.30 6.96 3.26
C HIS A 66 6.45 7.41 1.82
N PHE A 67 7.19 6.67 1.02
CA PHE A 67 7.15 6.79 -0.43
C PHE A 67 7.21 5.42 -1.09
N ILE A 68 6.78 5.34 -2.35
CA ILE A 68 6.89 4.12 -3.15
C ILE A 68 8.31 4.01 -3.64
N LYS A 69 9.10 3.11 -3.04
CA LYS A 69 10.50 2.89 -3.35
C LYS A 69 10.70 1.97 -4.54
N GLU A 70 9.92 0.90 -4.60
CA GLU A 70 10.03 -0.09 -5.66
C GLU A 70 8.66 -0.47 -6.22
N TYR A 71 8.62 -0.74 -7.51
CA TYR A 71 7.47 -1.28 -8.22
C TYR A 71 7.85 -2.63 -8.84
N ILE A 72 7.14 -3.69 -8.46
CA ILE A 72 7.39 -5.06 -8.88
C ILE A 72 6.15 -5.59 -9.61
N GLY A 73 6.38 -6.36 -10.70
CA GLY A 73 5.32 -6.98 -11.48
C GLY A 73 4.79 -6.09 -12.61
N GLN A 74 5.57 -5.11 -13.08
CA GLN A 74 5.17 -4.17 -14.15
C GLN A 74 4.66 -4.91 -15.38
N ASP A 75 5.37 -5.96 -15.81
CA ASP A 75 5.07 -6.73 -17.00
C ASP A 75 4.32 -8.05 -16.69
N SER A 76 3.89 -8.24 -15.44
CA SER A 76 3.17 -9.44 -15.05
C SER A 76 1.70 -9.36 -15.48
N GLU A 77 1.18 -10.52 -15.90
CA GLU A 77 -0.25 -10.66 -16.16
C GLU A 77 -1.10 -10.37 -14.91
N PRO A 78 -2.32 -9.86 -15.05
CA PRO A 78 -3.25 -9.73 -13.94
C PRO A 78 -3.43 -11.06 -13.18
N LEU A 79 -3.60 -10.96 -11.86
CA LEU A 79 -3.78 -12.10 -10.95
C LEU A 79 -2.55 -13.01 -10.78
N THR A 80 -1.40 -12.68 -11.39
CA THR A 80 -0.16 -13.42 -11.14
C THR A 80 0.18 -13.40 -9.65
N ILE A 81 0.45 -14.58 -9.09
CA ILE A 81 0.87 -14.75 -7.69
C ILE A 81 2.36 -14.42 -7.57
N PHE A 82 2.71 -13.68 -6.52
CA PHE A 82 4.10 -13.40 -6.17
C PHE A 82 4.51 -14.17 -4.90
N GLU A 83 5.62 -14.88 -4.98
CA GLU A 83 6.28 -15.51 -3.84
C GLU A 83 7.64 -14.82 -3.62
N ALA A 84 7.88 -14.29 -2.43
CA ALA A 84 9.08 -13.50 -2.10
C ALA A 84 9.37 -12.41 -3.17
N ARG A 85 8.34 -11.74 -3.68
CA ARG A 85 8.39 -10.66 -4.71
C ARG A 85 8.76 -11.14 -6.12
N ILE A 86 8.86 -12.44 -6.34
CA ILE A 86 9.13 -13.06 -7.66
C ILE A 86 7.79 -13.49 -8.25
N PRO A 87 7.47 -13.08 -9.50
CA PRO A 87 6.25 -13.55 -10.15
C PRO A 87 6.36 -15.07 -10.41
N THR A 88 5.29 -15.78 -10.08
CA THR A 88 5.16 -17.20 -10.37
C THR A 88 4.42 -17.42 -11.70
N ASN A 89 4.40 -18.66 -12.19
CA ASN A 89 3.58 -19.06 -13.34
C ASN A 89 2.11 -19.34 -12.95
N LYS A 90 1.72 -19.02 -11.71
CA LYS A 90 0.39 -19.30 -11.18
C LYS A 90 -0.43 -18.01 -11.13
N LYS A 91 -1.72 -18.13 -11.35
CA LYS A 91 -2.72 -17.06 -11.12
C LYS A 91 -3.62 -17.46 -9.95
N THR A 92 -4.02 -16.47 -9.17
CA THR A 92 -4.99 -16.67 -8.09
C THR A 92 -6.42 -16.54 -8.61
N ASN A 93 -7.36 -17.15 -7.87
CA ASN A 93 -8.79 -16.90 -8.03
C ASN A 93 -9.24 -15.86 -7.00
N ILE A 94 -10.15 -14.97 -7.40
CA ILE A 94 -10.71 -13.96 -6.51
C ILE A 94 -11.77 -14.60 -5.62
N ILE A 95 -11.68 -14.31 -4.32
CA ILE A 95 -12.67 -14.65 -3.30
C ILE A 95 -13.49 -13.38 -3.05
N SER A 96 -14.72 -13.38 -3.54
CA SER A 96 -15.64 -12.24 -3.43
C SER A 96 -16.41 -12.21 -2.09
N ASP A 97 -16.43 -13.32 -1.38
CA ASP A 97 -17.05 -13.41 -0.07
C ASP A 97 -16.17 -12.75 1.00
N CYS A 98 -16.79 -12.18 2.03
CA CYS A 98 -16.11 -11.57 3.16
C CYS A 98 -15.57 -12.64 4.13
N ILE A 99 -14.63 -13.44 3.66
CA ILE A 99 -13.99 -14.54 4.39
C ILE A 99 -12.47 -14.50 4.28
N TYR A 100 -11.77 -15.01 5.30
CA TYR A 100 -10.33 -15.21 5.24
C TYR A 100 -9.99 -16.46 4.44
N SER A 101 -9.04 -16.35 3.53
CA SER A 101 -8.42 -17.52 2.90
C SER A 101 -7.36 -18.14 3.82
N LYS A 102 -6.92 -19.34 3.47
CA LYS A 102 -5.83 -20.01 4.19
C LYS A 102 -4.46 -19.34 3.97
N GLU A 103 -4.31 -18.64 2.84
CA GLU A 103 -3.05 -18.06 2.38
C GLU A 103 -3.23 -16.56 2.11
N ASP A 104 -2.34 -15.74 2.65
CA ASP A 104 -2.28 -14.30 2.36
C ASP A 104 -1.57 -14.08 1.02
N ILE A 105 -2.32 -14.18 -0.08
CA ILE A 105 -1.76 -14.11 -1.43
C ILE A 105 -1.50 -12.66 -1.84
N ILE A 106 -0.27 -12.41 -2.29
CA ILE A 106 0.13 -11.19 -2.98
C ILE A 106 -0.03 -11.41 -4.48
N SER A 107 -0.79 -10.56 -5.17
CA SER A 107 -1.09 -10.74 -6.58
C SER A 107 -1.01 -9.46 -7.41
N SER A 108 -0.95 -9.62 -8.72
CA SER A 108 -0.97 -8.58 -9.75
C SER A 108 0.21 -7.61 -9.72
N ARG A 109 0.36 -6.79 -8.68
CA ARG A 109 1.39 -5.74 -8.56
C ARG A 109 1.80 -5.57 -7.10
N ILE A 110 3.05 -5.13 -6.90
CA ILE A 110 3.59 -4.78 -5.58
C ILE A 110 4.21 -3.38 -5.66
N LEU A 111 3.76 -2.48 -4.80
CA LEU A 111 4.39 -1.19 -4.53
C LEU A 111 5.02 -1.26 -3.15
N TRP A 112 6.34 -1.32 -3.08
CA TRP A 112 7.06 -1.46 -1.82
C TRP A 112 7.34 -0.12 -1.20
N LEU A 113 6.91 0.07 0.04
CA LEU A 113 7.01 1.33 0.75
C LEU A 113 8.31 1.44 1.54
N GLU A 114 8.90 2.65 1.56
CA GLU A 114 9.93 3.04 2.51
C GLU A 114 9.42 4.19 3.38
N GLY A 115 9.69 4.12 4.70
CA GLY A 115 9.35 5.17 5.64
C GLY A 115 10.23 6.41 5.47
N LEU A 116 9.71 7.58 5.82
CA LEU A 116 10.42 8.85 5.78
C LEU A 116 10.74 9.40 7.18
N GLU A 117 10.11 8.88 8.22
CA GLU A 117 10.20 9.40 9.60
C GLU A 117 11.10 8.50 10.46
N GLU A 118 12.34 8.97 10.73
CA GLU A 118 13.33 8.25 11.54
C GLU A 118 12.77 7.92 12.93
N GLY A 119 12.97 6.68 13.39
CA GLY A 119 12.49 6.18 14.69
C GLY A 119 10.98 5.95 14.79
N LYS A 120 10.21 6.29 13.76
CA LYS A 120 8.75 6.08 13.71
C LYS A 120 8.35 5.02 12.69
N ASN A 121 8.82 5.14 11.46
CA ASN A 121 8.57 4.17 10.39
C ASN A 121 9.81 3.90 9.53
N LYS A 122 10.96 4.46 9.91
CA LYS A 122 12.26 4.26 9.28
C LYS A 122 13.33 3.94 10.32
N GLY A 123 14.24 3.01 9.95
CA GLY A 123 15.38 2.60 10.77
C GLY A 123 15.04 1.71 11.95
N LEU A 124 16.08 1.16 12.57
CA LEU A 124 16.01 0.31 13.77
C LEU A 124 14.96 -0.83 13.65
N LYS A 125 14.09 -0.95 14.68
CA LYS A 125 13.04 -1.98 14.76
C LYS A 125 11.69 -1.55 14.17
N VAL A 126 11.63 -0.40 13.50
CA VAL A 126 10.37 0.18 12.97
C VAL A 126 10.39 0.38 11.46
N ASP A 127 11.43 -0.07 10.78
CA ASP A 127 11.67 0.19 9.36
C ASP A 127 10.63 -0.46 8.45
N THR A 128 9.83 0.37 7.79
CA THR A 128 8.76 -0.05 6.89
C THR A 128 9.27 -0.92 5.73
N PHE A 129 10.41 -0.55 5.14
CA PHE A 129 10.98 -1.29 4.01
C PHE A 129 11.47 -2.68 4.44
N GLN A 130 12.20 -2.75 5.56
CA GLN A 130 12.68 -4.03 6.12
C GLN A 130 11.54 -4.91 6.65
N ARG A 131 10.40 -4.32 7.01
CA ARG A 131 9.18 -5.03 7.41
C ARG A 131 8.37 -5.55 6.22
N TYR A 132 8.80 -5.30 4.99
CA TYR A 132 8.12 -5.75 3.78
C TYR A 132 6.68 -5.23 3.68
N ILE A 133 6.47 -3.95 3.98
CA ILE A 133 5.14 -3.33 3.87
C ILE A 133 4.91 -2.87 2.43
N TYR A 134 3.86 -3.41 1.83
CA TYR A 134 3.48 -3.19 0.43
C TYR A 134 2.07 -2.60 0.30
N ILE A 135 1.83 -1.96 -0.85
CA ILE A 135 0.50 -1.84 -1.43
C ILE A 135 0.46 -2.89 -2.55
N HIS A 136 -0.51 -3.82 -2.53
CA HIS A 136 -0.52 -4.95 -3.46
C HIS A 136 -1.93 -5.49 -3.74
N GLY A 137 -2.09 -6.19 -4.85
CA GLY A 137 -3.32 -6.93 -5.15
C GLY A 137 -3.49 -8.14 -4.23
N THR A 138 -4.73 -8.53 -3.98
CA THR A 138 -5.09 -9.65 -3.11
C THR A 138 -6.09 -10.59 -3.78
N ASN A 139 -6.10 -11.86 -3.37
CA ASN A 139 -7.17 -12.79 -3.70
C ASN A 139 -8.44 -12.55 -2.86
N GLU A 140 -8.32 -11.95 -1.66
CA GLU A 140 -9.42 -11.71 -0.73
C GLU A 140 -10.13 -10.38 -1.02
N GLU A 141 -10.63 -10.17 -2.26
CA GLU A 141 -11.29 -8.90 -2.62
C GLU A 141 -12.60 -8.67 -1.84
N GLY A 142 -13.27 -9.71 -1.38
CA GLY A 142 -14.43 -9.59 -0.50
C GLY A 142 -14.14 -9.00 0.87
N MET A 143 -12.86 -8.97 1.28
CA MET A 143 -12.43 -8.35 2.55
C MET A 143 -12.07 -6.86 2.40
N LEU A 144 -12.05 -6.30 1.18
CA LEU A 144 -11.76 -4.89 0.97
C LEU A 144 -12.79 -3.98 1.66
N GLY A 145 -12.31 -2.97 2.35
CA GLY A 145 -13.11 -2.12 3.24
C GLY A 145 -13.07 -2.56 4.71
N ASN A 146 -12.45 -3.72 5.02
CA ASN A 146 -12.26 -4.23 6.38
C ASN A 146 -10.77 -4.34 6.71
N LYS A 147 -10.43 -4.29 8.00
CA LYS A 147 -9.08 -4.57 8.49
C LYS A 147 -8.84 -6.09 8.45
N ALA A 148 -8.03 -6.59 7.51
CA ALA A 148 -7.85 -8.03 7.29
C ALA A 148 -6.40 -8.47 7.05
N SER A 149 -5.48 -7.57 6.66
CA SER A 149 -4.11 -7.93 6.31
C SER A 149 -3.21 -8.22 7.54
N HIS A 150 -1.95 -8.55 7.27
CA HIS A 150 -0.91 -8.73 8.27
C HIS A 150 0.15 -7.59 8.21
N GLY A 151 -0.28 -6.38 7.87
CA GLY A 151 0.57 -5.18 7.85
C GLY A 151 0.52 -4.42 6.53
N CYS A 152 0.49 -5.11 5.41
CA CYS A 152 0.39 -4.52 4.08
C CYS A 152 -0.97 -3.86 3.82
N ILE A 153 -1.03 -3.07 2.77
CA ILE A 153 -2.24 -2.43 2.25
C ILE A 153 -2.69 -3.23 1.03
N ARG A 154 -3.78 -4.00 1.17
CA ARG A 154 -4.34 -4.81 0.09
C ARG A 154 -5.29 -3.98 -0.75
N MET A 155 -5.28 -4.18 -2.07
CA MET A 155 -6.18 -3.56 -3.05
C MET A 155 -6.83 -4.62 -3.93
N GLY A 156 -7.92 -4.26 -4.61
CA GLY A 156 -8.44 -5.03 -5.73
C GLY A 156 -7.41 -5.15 -6.85
N ASN A 157 -7.42 -6.26 -7.57
CA ASN A 157 -6.40 -6.51 -8.61
C ASN A 157 -6.50 -5.52 -9.77
N SER A 158 -7.71 -5.15 -10.18
CA SER A 158 -7.93 -4.09 -11.17
C SER A 158 -7.47 -2.72 -10.66
N ASP A 159 -7.74 -2.43 -9.38
CA ASP A 159 -7.45 -1.15 -8.77
C ASP A 159 -5.95 -0.90 -8.62
N ILE A 160 -5.18 -1.92 -8.17
CA ILE A 160 -3.72 -1.79 -8.08
C ILE A 160 -3.07 -1.64 -9.45
N ILE A 161 -3.60 -2.30 -10.49
CA ILE A 161 -3.14 -2.13 -11.86
C ILE A 161 -3.43 -0.72 -12.36
N ASP A 162 -4.66 -0.20 -12.16
CA ASP A 162 -5.01 1.17 -12.52
C ASP A 162 -4.11 2.20 -11.82
N LEU A 163 -3.88 2.03 -10.51
CA LEU A 163 -2.98 2.87 -9.74
C LEU A 163 -1.56 2.85 -10.33
N CYS A 164 -1.03 1.68 -10.64
CA CYS A 164 0.32 1.50 -11.18
C CYS A 164 0.53 2.10 -12.57
N ASN A 165 -0.53 2.18 -13.40
CA ASN A 165 -0.47 2.78 -14.73
C ASN A 165 -0.20 4.31 -14.71
N LYS A 166 -0.28 4.95 -13.54
CA LYS A 166 -0.10 6.41 -13.37
C LYS A 166 1.34 6.85 -13.07
N LYS A 167 2.34 5.96 -13.26
CA LYS A 167 3.77 6.28 -13.04
C LYS A 167 4.07 6.83 -11.64
N ILE A 168 3.59 6.15 -10.63
CA ILE A 168 3.60 6.58 -9.23
C ILE A 168 4.88 6.22 -8.44
N ILE A 169 5.94 5.76 -9.10
CA ILE A 169 7.23 5.53 -8.41
C ILE A 169 7.74 6.83 -7.75
N ASN A 170 8.34 6.71 -6.58
CA ASN A 170 8.76 7.84 -5.74
C ASN A 170 7.62 8.78 -5.29
N THR A 171 6.36 8.37 -5.42
CA THR A 171 5.22 9.15 -4.92
C THR A 171 5.16 9.11 -3.39
N LEU A 172 4.94 10.27 -2.78
CA LEU A 172 4.68 10.40 -1.35
C LEU A 172 3.38 9.68 -0.99
N VAL A 173 3.44 8.84 0.04
CA VAL A 173 2.32 8.09 0.60
C VAL A 173 2.17 8.45 2.07
N TYR A 174 1.04 8.97 2.49
CA TYR A 174 0.75 9.26 3.89
C TYR A 174 -0.33 8.34 4.42
N ILE A 175 -0.01 7.60 5.49
CA ILE A 175 -0.93 6.65 6.13
C ILE A 175 -1.41 7.25 7.45
N SER A 176 -2.72 7.42 7.58
CA SER A 176 -3.39 7.99 8.76
C SER A 176 -4.53 7.11 9.24
N ASN A 177 -4.85 7.25 10.51
CA ASN A 177 -6.06 6.67 11.10
C ASN A 177 -7.21 7.68 11.04
#